data_96597f041823516c60ea51ab3828ce9b
#
_entry.id   96597f041823516c60ea51ab3828ce9b
#
_cell.length_a   1.000
_cell.length_b   1.000
_cell.length_c   1.000
_cell.angle_alpha   90.00
_cell.angle_beta   90.00
_cell.angle_gamma   90.00
#
_symmetry.space_group_name_H-M   'P 1'
#
loop_
_entity.id
_entity.type
_entity.pdbx_description
1 polymer ?
#
loop_
_entity_poly.entity_id
_entity_poly.type
_entity_poly.pdbx_seq_one_letter_code
_entity_poly.pdbx_strand_id
1 'polypeptide(L)'
;MDAGHVNVILGEAEDKGLRGSINLVGGAKISFDFNGIGIETSFNTNTKNRTLMIGSGSTVVFTRKYIDCSSIQYIEVFERTK
;
A
#
# COMPACT_ATOMS: atom_id res chain seq x y z
N MET A 1 -4.83 -11.27 4.28
CA MET A 1 -5.09 -10.26 5.35
C MET A 1 -6.47 -9.67 5.12
N ASP A 2 -7.18 -9.34 6.16
CA ASP A 2 -8.50 -8.72 6.05
C ASP A 2 -8.43 -7.33 5.42
N ALA A 3 -9.35 -7.04 4.50
CA ALA A 3 -9.35 -5.76 3.77
C ALA A 3 -9.51 -4.55 4.69
N GLY A 4 -10.34 -4.67 5.74
CA GLY A 4 -10.49 -3.60 6.72
C GLY A 4 -9.19 -3.33 7.47
N HIS A 5 -8.45 -4.36 7.80
CA HIS A 5 -7.14 -4.26 8.46
C HIS A 5 -6.12 -3.57 7.54
N VAL A 6 -6.08 -3.98 6.28
CA VAL A 6 -5.22 -3.35 5.27
C VAL A 6 -5.51 -1.86 5.17
N ASN A 7 -6.79 -1.50 5.15
CA ASN A 7 -7.21 -0.11 5.07
C ASN A 7 -6.74 0.71 6.28
N VAL A 8 -6.82 0.15 7.49
CA VAL A 8 -6.36 0.82 8.70
C VAL A 8 -4.85 1.05 8.67
N ILE A 9 -4.08 0.02 8.30
CA ILE A 9 -2.61 0.11 8.26
C ILE A 9 -2.16 1.13 7.21
N LEU A 10 -2.69 1.04 6.00
CA LEU A 10 -2.30 1.95 4.92
C LEU A 10 -2.81 3.36 5.16
N GLY A 11 -4.00 3.51 5.74
CA GLY A 11 -4.53 4.83 6.10
C GLY A 11 -3.66 5.54 7.12
N GLU A 12 -3.19 4.83 8.13
CA GLU A 12 -2.27 5.40 9.11
C GLU A 12 -0.92 5.77 8.49
N ALA A 13 -0.40 4.92 7.62
CA ALA A 13 0.84 5.20 6.91
C ALA A 13 0.70 6.44 6.01
N GLU A 14 -0.43 6.58 5.33
CA GLU A 14 -0.70 7.75 4.51
C GLU A 14 -0.78 9.03 5.36
N ASP A 15 -1.52 8.99 6.47
CA ASP A 15 -1.67 10.14 7.36
C ASP A 15 -0.33 10.63 7.91
N LYS A 16 0.58 9.71 8.18
CA LYS A 16 1.90 10.01 8.72
C LYS A 16 2.97 10.21 7.65
N GLY A 17 2.64 10.03 6.38
CA GLY A 17 3.59 10.16 5.28
C GLY A 17 4.70 9.11 5.34
N LEU A 18 4.38 7.88 5.70
CA LEU A 18 5.34 6.82 5.87
C LEU A 18 5.50 6.00 4.59
N ARG A 19 6.59 5.25 4.52
CA ARG A 19 6.85 4.30 3.44
C ARG A 19 6.87 2.89 3.99
N GLY A 20 6.78 1.92 3.11
CA GLY A 20 6.81 0.53 3.50
C GLY A 20 6.64 -0.42 2.34
N SER A 21 6.24 -1.63 2.65
CA SER A 21 6.03 -2.65 1.64
C SER A 21 4.85 -3.56 1.99
N ILE A 22 4.15 -3.97 0.95
CA ILE A 22 3.10 -4.98 1.02
C ILE A 22 3.73 -6.28 0.56
N ASN A 23 3.73 -7.28 1.44
CA ASN A 23 4.40 -8.55 1.19
C ASN A 23 3.34 -9.62 0.93
N LEU A 24 3.43 -10.24 -0.26
CA LEU A 24 2.44 -11.19 -0.72
C LEU A 24 2.87 -12.63 -0.39
N VAL A 25 1.89 -13.49 -0.26
CA VAL A 25 2.13 -14.93 -0.17
C VAL A 25 2.88 -15.35 -1.45
N GLY A 26 3.97 -16.08 -1.30
CA GLY A 26 4.82 -16.45 -2.43
C GLY A 26 6.07 -15.58 -2.59
N GLY A 27 6.18 -14.51 -1.79
CA GLY A 27 7.42 -13.72 -1.70
C GLY A 27 7.46 -12.45 -2.54
N ALA A 28 6.44 -12.16 -3.35
CA ALA A 28 6.40 -10.90 -4.08
C ALA A 28 6.20 -9.73 -3.11
N LYS A 29 6.78 -8.58 -3.46
CA LYS A 29 6.76 -7.39 -2.61
C LYS A 29 6.37 -6.18 -3.45
N ILE A 30 5.48 -5.35 -2.90
CA ILE A 30 5.08 -4.09 -3.51
C ILE A 30 5.44 -2.96 -2.55
N SER A 31 6.32 -2.07 -3.00
CA SER A 31 6.74 -0.92 -2.19
C SER A 31 5.76 0.23 -2.33
N PHE A 32 5.60 1.00 -1.26
CA PHE A 32 4.82 2.24 -1.27
C PHE A 32 5.58 3.33 -0.53
N ASP A 33 5.32 4.58 -0.90
CA ASP A 33 5.92 5.74 -0.25
C ASP A 33 4.91 6.89 -0.30
N PHE A 34 4.31 7.20 0.84
CA PHE A 34 3.34 8.30 0.96
C PHE A 34 3.99 9.65 1.18
N ASN A 35 5.30 9.71 1.20
CA ASN A 35 6.06 10.95 1.38
C ASN A 35 7.09 11.17 0.25
N GLY A 36 6.93 10.48 -0.87
CA GLY A 36 7.85 10.59 -2.00
C GLY A 36 7.65 11.90 -2.76
N ILE A 37 8.74 12.65 -2.96
CA ILE A 37 8.71 13.86 -3.78
C ILE A 37 8.71 13.45 -5.25
N GLY A 38 7.67 13.88 -5.98
CA GLY A 38 7.53 13.56 -7.40
C GLY A 38 7.02 12.15 -7.68
N ILE A 39 6.74 11.39 -6.64
CA ILE A 39 6.12 10.08 -6.73
C ILE A 39 4.84 10.12 -5.92
N GLU A 40 3.73 9.88 -6.59
CA GLU A 40 2.45 9.78 -5.91
C GLU A 40 2.16 8.33 -5.60
N THR A 41 1.79 8.05 -4.36
CA THR A 41 1.25 6.76 -3.96
C THR A 41 -0.17 6.97 -3.49
N SER A 42 -1.07 6.18 -4.02
CA SER A 42 -2.46 6.19 -3.59
C SER A 42 -2.93 4.77 -3.34
N PHE A 43 -3.93 4.62 -2.51
CA PHE A 43 -4.53 3.32 -2.30
C PHE A 43 -6.04 3.45 -2.11
N ASN A 44 -6.73 2.36 -2.40
CA ASN A 44 -8.14 2.22 -2.11
C ASN A 44 -8.42 0.76 -1.79
N THR A 45 -9.09 0.51 -0.67
CA THR A 45 -9.52 -0.84 -0.34
C THR A 45 -11.01 -0.94 -0.54
N ASN A 46 -11.42 -1.92 -1.33
CA ASN A 46 -12.82 -2.28 -1.46
C ASN A 46 -13.08 -3.47 -0.53
N THR A 47 -13.64 -3.19 0.65
CA THR A 47 -13.89 -4.21 1.66
C THR A 47 -14.91 -5.24 1.19
N LYS A 48 -15.86 -4.83 0.36
CA LYS A 48 -16.90 -5.71 -0.18
C LYS A 48 -16.32 -6.76 -1.12
N ASN A 49 -15.36 -6.36 -1.96
CA ASN A 49 -14.69 -7.25 -2.91
C ASN A 49 -13.34 -7.74 -2.40
N ARG A 50 -12.92 -7.31 -1.21
CA ARG A 50 -11.64 -7.69 -0.60
C ARG A 50 -10.45 -7.40 -1.52
N THR A 51 -10.52 -6.29 -2.23
CA THR A 51 -9.49 -5.88 -3.18
C THR A 51 -8.82 -4.62 -2.71
N LEU A 52 -7.49 -4.63 -2.76
CA LEU A 52 -6.66 -3.45 -2.56
C LEU A 52 -6.21 -2.94 -3.93
N MET A 53 -6.48 -1.68 -4.22
CA MET A 53 -5.82 -0.99 -5.32
C MET A 53 -4.68 -0.16 -4.71
N ILE A 54 -3.49 -0.33 -5.24
CA ILE A 54 -2.37 0.54 -4.91
C ILE A 54 -1.77 1.07 -6.21
N GLY A 55 -1.60 2.38 -6.25
CA GLY A 55 -1.08 3.07 -7.41
C GLY A 55 0.15 3.88 -7.05
N SER A 56 1.09 3.95 -7.95
CA SER A 56 2.28 4.79 -7.77
C SER A 56 2.82 5.25 -9.10
N GLY A 57 3.47 6.39 -9.10
CA GLY A 57 4.08 6.91 -10.31
C GLY A 57 4.16 8.42 -10.34
N SER A 58 4.39 8.93 -11.54
CA SER A 58 4.50 10.35 -11.83
C SER A 58 3.31 10.83 -12.65
N THR A 59 3.32 12.11 -13.01
CA THR A 59 2.31 12.68 -13.91
C THR A 59 2.38 12.12 -15.33
N VAL A 60 3.52 11.49 -15.69
CA VAL A 60 3.73 10.91 -17.02
C VAL A 60 3.30 9.45 -17.08
N VAL A 61 3.67 8.68 -16.04
CA VAL A 61 3.32 7.26 -15.95
C VAL A 61 2.83 6.96 -14.54
N PHE A 62 1.60 6.47 -14.44
CA PHE A 62 1.02 6.06 -13.17
C PHE A 62 0.53 4.62 -13.31
N THR A 63 1.06 3.73 -12.47
CA THR A 63 0.75 2.31 -12.49
C THR A 63 -0.18 1.97 -11.32
N ARG A 64 -1.27 1.29 -11.61
CA ARG A 64 -2.18 0.76 -10.58
C ARG A 64 -2.06 -0.74 -10.53
N LYS A 65 -1.97 -1.28 -9.32
CA LYS A 65 -1.97 -2.72 -9.08
C LYS A 65 -3.20 -3.08 -8.25
N TYR A 66 -3.90 -4.11 -8.66
CA TYR A 66 -5.10 -4.60 -7.97
C TYR A 66 -4.75 -5.93 -7.33
N ILE A 67 -4.90 -6.02 -6.03
CA ILE A 67 -4.43 -7.15 -5.24
C ILE A 67 -5.59 -7.69 -4.41
N ASP A 68 -5.78 -9.00 -4.45
CA ASP A 68 -6.69 -9.66 -3.51
C ASP A 68 -6.06 -9.59 -2.11
N CYS A 69 -6.78 -9.02 -1.15
CA CYS A 69 -6.25 -8.87 0.21
C CYS A 69 -5.88 -10.20 0.85
N SER A 70 -6.53 -11.31 0.43
CA SER A 70 -6.18 -12.65 0.92
C SER A 70 -4.77 -13.07 0.51
N SER A 71 -4.19 -12.45 -0.53
CA SER A 71 -2.83 -12.70 -0.97
C SER A 71 -1.79 -11.93 -0.18
N ILE A 72 -2.21 -11.01 0.68
CA ILE A 72 -1.29 -10.21 1.49
C ILE A 72 -0.94 -11.00 2.75
N GLN A 73 0.34 -11.29 2.92
CA GLN A 73 0.84 -12.01 4.08
C GLN A 73 1.08 -11.05 5.25
N TYR A 74 1.76 -9.93 4.99
CA TYR A 74 2.01 -8.90 5.99
C TYR A 74 2.37 -7.58 5.30
N ILE A 75 2.26 -6.49 6.05
CA ILE A 75 2.63 -5.16 5.61
C ILE A 75 3.69 -4.62 6.56
N GLU A 76 4.82 -4.18 6.00
CA GLU A 76 5.83 -3.47 6.76
C GLU A 76 5.65 -1.98 6.58
N VAL A 77 5.67 -1.23 7.66
CA VAL A 77 5.64 0.22 7.64
C VAL A 77 6.91 0.71 8.33
N PHE A 78 7.68 1.52 7.63
CA PHE A 78 8.93 2.04 8.15
C PHE A 78 8.68 3.35 8.85
N GLU A 79 8.83 3.37 10.16
CA GLU A 79 8.69 4.57 10.97
C GLU A 79 10.06 5.18 11.21
N ARG A 80 10.10 6.52 11.13
CA ARG A 80 11.34 7.23 11.45
C ARG A 80 11.53 7.22 12.95
N THR A 81 12.67 6.71 13.38
CA THR A 81 13.14 6.87 14.76
C THR A 81 13.97 8.14 14.84
N LYS A 82 13.75 8.89 15.89
CA LYS A 82 14.61 10.06 16.15
C LYS A 82 15.91 9.62 16.82
#